data_e0c5f4b00c5de1185b1106e797961592
#
_entry.id   e0c5f4b00c5de1185b1106e797961592
#
_cell.length_a   1.000
_cell.length_b   1.000
_cell.length_c   1.000
_cell.angle_alpha   90.00
_cell.angle_beta   90.00
_cell.angle_gamma   90.00
#
_symmetry.space_group_name_H-M   'P 1'
#
loop_
_entity.id
_entity.type
_entity.pdbx_description
1 polymer ?
#
loop_
_entity_poly.entity_id
_entity_poly.type
_entity_poly.pdbx_seq_one_letter_code
_entity_poly.pdbx_strand_id
1 'polypeptide(L)'
;TLLIVSAIYMRAIDTLPHDASGWQRFWKGTGIVVLLYGVALFAGALTGARDVFNPLEKMTATAGYASSNSGGHAIEAELKFEDVKGVPALEAALADAVQAGKPAFIDFYADWCVECVRMENTTFRSASVINAFEGYKLLRIDVTANDDADKAVLKKFGLFGPPAMLFFGLDGQEIRNLRVIGYEDAEAFTATIAKASSIAAAK
;
A
#
# COMPACT_ATOMS: atom_id res chain seq x y z
N THR A 1 -24.50 3.43 -4.59
CA THR A 1 -25.96 3.68 -4.55
C THR A 1 -26.46 4.50 -5.74
N LEU A 2 -25.82 5.62 -6.11
CA LEU A 2 -26.24 6.45 -7.26
C LEU A 2 -26.29 5.71 -8.59
N LEU A 3 -25.31 4.85 -8.88
CA LEU A 3 -25.26 4.06 -10.13
C LEU A 3 -26.44 3.06 -10.23
N ILE A 4 -26.81 2.43 -9.11
CA ILE A 4 -27.95 1.50 -9.08
C ILE A 4 -29.26 2.26 -9.34
N VAL A 5 -29.43 3.42 -8.72
CA VAL A 5 -30.62 4.29 -8.94
C VAL A 5 -30.68 4.76 -10.39
N SER A 6 -29.56 5.19 -10.97
CA SER A 6 -29.49 5.57 -12.39
C SER A 6 -29.83 4.43 -13.34
N ALA A 7 -29.35 3.21 -13.05
CA ALA A 7 -29.64 2.03 -13.86
C ALA A 7 -31.14 1.64 -13.82
N ILE A 8 -31.80 1.77 -12.66
CA ILE A 8 -33.25 1.55 -12.51
C ILE A 8 -34.02 2.62 -13.30
N TYR A 9 -33.58 3.89 -13.20
CA TYR A 9 -34.19 4.98 -13.95
C TYR A 9 -34.07 4.79 -15.47
N MET A 10 -32.96 4.18 -15.94
CA MET A 10 -32.72 3.81 -17.34
C MET A 10 -33.50 2.55 -17.78
N ARG A 11 -34.44 2.07 -16.98
CA ARG A 11 -35.26 0.89 -17.25
C ARG A 11 -34.46 -0.39 -17.53
N ALA A 12 -33.36 -0.56 -16.85
CA ALA A 12 -32.51 -1.75 -17.02
C ALA A 12 -33.26 -3.08 -16.73
N ILE A 13 -34.28 -3.04 -15.85
CA ILE A 13 -35.04 -4.21 -15.38
C ILE A 13 -36.34 -4.42 -16.21
N ASP A 14 -36.83 -3.40 -16.91
CA ASP A 14 -38.09 -3.48 -17.64
C ASP A 14 -37.98 -4.40 -18.89
N THR A 15 -39.05 -5.13 -19.22
CA THR A 15 -39.12 -5.92 -20.44
C THR A 15 -39.24 -5.03 -21.68
N LEU A 16 -38.43 -5.26 -22.73
CA LEU A 16 -38.55 -4.55 -23.99
C LEU A 16 -39.73 -5.10 -24.80
N PRO A 17 -40.56 -4.20 -25.42
CA PRO A 17 -41.55 -4.63 -26.38
C PRO A 17 -40.86 -5.26 -27.60
N HIS A 18 -41.60 -6.17 -28.30
CA HIS A 18 -41.07 -6.93 -29.42
C HIS A 18 -40.56 -6.02 -30.58
N ASP A 19 -41.10 -4.82 -30.69
CA ASP A 19 -40.79 -3.81 -31.75
C ASP A 19 -39.79 -2.77 -31.30
N ALA A 20 -39.00 -3.03 -30.22
CA ALA A 20 -38.05 -2.09 -29.71
C ALA A 20 -37.00 -1.71 -30.74
N SER A 21 -36.78 -0.39 -30.95
CA SER A 21 -35.75 0.14 -31.86
C SER A 21 -34.33 -0.23 -31.37
N GLY A 22 -33.38 -0.29 -32.31
CA GLY A 22 -31.97 -0.58 -31.97
C GLY A 22 -31.39 0.36 -30.89
N TRP A 23 -31.81 1.62 -30.89
CA TRP A 23 -31.44 2.61 -29.88
C TRP A 23 -31.94 2.26 -28.46
N GLN A 24 -33.16 1.76 -28.35
CA GLN A 24 -33.72 1.32 -27.06
C GLN A 24 -33.01 0.06 -26.52
N ARG A 25 -32.63 -0.86 -27.42
CA ARG A 25 -31.82 -2.05 -27.07
C ARG A 25 -30.43 -1.67 -26.59
N PHE A 26 -29.79 -0.68 -27.24
CA PHE A 26 -28.47 -0.15 -26.81
C PHE A 26 -28.55 0.46 -25.40
N TRP A 27 -29.52 1.36 -25.15
CA TRP A 27 -29.69 2.00 -23.84
C TRP A 27 -29.98 0.98 -22.74
N LYS A 28 -30.75 -0.06 -23.03
CA LYS A 28 -31.01 -1.13 -22.07
C LYS A 28 -29.74 -1.93 -21.78
N GLY A 29 -28.95 -2.29 -22.78
CA GLY A 29 -27.67 -2.96 -22.59
C GLY A 29 -26.71 -2.14 -21.72
N THR A 30 -26.61 -0.84 -21.98
CA THR A 30 -25.82 0.08 -21.15
C THR A 30 -26.33 0.13 -19.70
N GLY A 31 -27.67 0.19 -19.51
CA GLY A 31 -28.27 0.16 -18.18
C GLY A 31 -27.96 -1.11 -17.39
N ILE A 32 -27.94 -2.26 -18.03
CA ILE A 32 -27.57 -3.55 -17.40
C ILE A 32 -26.10 -3.54 -16.98
N VAL A 33 -25.19 -3.06 -17.83
CA VAL A 33 -23.76 -2.97 -17.50
C VAL A 33 -23.54 -2.04 -16.29
N VAL A 34 -24.19 -0.88 -16.27
CA VAL A 34 -24.12 0.06 -15.15
C VAL A 34 -24.69 -0.55 -13.87
N LEU A 35 -25.77 -1.33 -13.97
CA LEU A 35 -26.35 -2.02 -12.82
C LEU A 35 -25.38 -3.06 -12.24
N LEU A 36 -24.82 -3.93 -13.09
CA LEU A 36 -23.87 -4.95 -12.65
C LEU A 36 -22.63 -4.35 -12.02
N TYR A 37 -22.11 -3.28 -12.61
CA TYR A 37 -20.97 -2.55 -12.06
C TYR A 37 -21.31 -1.87 -10.72
N GLY A 38 -22.49 -1.27 -10.61
CA GLY A 38 -22.97 -0.66 -9.37
C GLY A 38 -23.16 -1.68 -8.23
N VAL A 39 -23.64 -2.89 -8.56
CA VAL A 39 -23.76 -4.00 -7.58
C VAL A 39 -22.37 -4.49 -7.16
N ALA A 40 -21.44 -4.64 -8.11
CA ALA A 40 -20.06 -5.02 -7.79
C ALA A 40 -19.36 -4.01 -6.86
N LEU A 41 -19.52 -2.72 -7.12
CA LEU A 41 -19.00 -1.65 -6.24
C LEU A 41 -19.66 -1.68 -4.86
N PHE A 42 -20.96 -1.93 -4.79
CA PHE A 42 -21.66 -2.02 -3.51
C PHE A 42 -21.19 -3.21 -2.68
N ALA A 43 -21.03 -4.39 -3.31
CA ALA A 43 -20.47 -5.58 -2.68
C ALA A 43 -19.03 -5.34 -2.22
N GLY A 44 -18.20 -4.70 -3.06
CA GLY A 44 -16.84 -4.30 -2.71
C GLY A 44 -16.78 -3.35 -1.50
N ALA A 45 -17.69 -2.38 -1.44
CA ALA A 45 -17.78 -1.46 -0.31
C ALA A 45 -18.15 -2.16 1.00
N LEU A 46 -19.01 -3.18 0.97
CA LEU A 46 -19.36 -3.98 2.15
C LEU A 46 -18.18 -4.84 2.64
N THR A 47 -17.28 -5.25 1.75
CA THR A 47 -16.08 -6.02 2.08
C THR A 47 -14.86 -5.13 2.41
N GLY A 48 -15.03 -3.80 2.39
CA GLY A 48 -13.97 -2.84 2.68
C GLY A 48 -12.96 -2.65 1.54
N ALA A 49 -13.32 -3.03 0.31
CA ALA A 49 -12.52 -2.72 -0.88
C ALA A 49 -12.59 -1.22 -1.18
N ARG A 50 -11.42 -0.57 -1.33
CA ARG A 50 -11.31 0.86 -1.64
C ARG A 50 -11.03 1.15 -3.12
N ASP A 51 -10.75 0.11 -3.91
CA ASP A 51 -10.42 0.25 -5.32
C ASP A 51 -11.67 0.17 -6.21
N VAL A 52 -11.95 1.30 -6.89
CA VAL A 52 -13.10 1.43 -7.81
C VAL A 52 -12.96 0.55 -9.05
N PHE A 53 -11.72 0.24 -9.47
CA PHE A 53 -11.43 -0.58 -10.66
C PHE A 53 -11.35 -2.08 -10.37
N ASN A 54 -11.21 -2.49 -9.09
CA ASN A 54 -11.10 -3.89 -8.69
C ASN A 54 -11.99 -4.22 -7.47
N PRO A 55 -13.32 -4.03 -7.57
CA PRO A 55 -14.23 -4.11 -6.43
C PRO A 55 -14.38 -5.51 -5.83
N LEU A 56 -13.91 -6.56 -6.52
CA LEU A 56 -14.07 -7.97 -6.13
C LEU A 56 -12.78 -8.64 -5.65
N GLU A 57 -11.66 -7.92 -5.56
CA GLU A 57 -10.35 -8.49 -5.22
C GLU A 57 -10.36 -9.25 -3.89
N LYS A 58 -11.03 -8.72 -2.87
CA LYS A 58 -11.15 -9.38 -1.55
C LYS A 58 -12.13 -10.54 -1.51
N MET A 59 -13.10 -10.61 -2.41
CA MET A 59 -14.06 -11.74 -2.47
C MET A 59 -13.44 -12.99 -3.09
N THR A 60 -12.51 -12.84 -4.03
CA THR A 60 -11.82 -13.96 -4.65
C THR A 60 -10.79 -14.61 -3.72
N ALA A 61 -10.27 -13.88 -2.75
CA ALA A 61 -9.35 -14.40 -1.73
C ALA A 61 -10.04 -15.37 -0.73
N THR A 62 -11.37 -15.28 -0.57
CA THR A 62 -12.12 -16.09 0.41
C THR A 62 -12.81 -17.30 -0.25
N ALA A 63 -13.03 -17.27 -1.57
CA ALA A 63 -13.61 -18.38 -2.30
C ALA A 63 -12.49 -19.16 -3.01
N GLY A 64 -11.94 -20.18 -2.33
CA GLY A 64 -10.92 -21.06 -2.87
C GLY A 64 -11.37 -21.79 -4.14
N TYR A 65 -11.31 -21.13 -5.29
CA TYR A 65 -11.32 -21.76 -6.58
C TYR A 65 -9.89 -21.89 -7.07
N ALA A 66 -9.33 -23.09 -6.90
CA ALA A 66 -8.13 -23.51 -7.58
C ALA A 66 -8.38 -23.46 -9.10
N SER A 67 -8.02 -22.36 -9.75
CA SER A 67 -7.81 -22.32 -11.18
C SER A 67 -6.32 -22.44 -11.44
N SER A 68 -5.92 -23.64 -11.84
CA SER A 68 -4.59 -23.94 -12.31
C SER A 68 -4.34 -23.17 -13.61
N ASN A 69 -3.73 -22.02 -13.52
CA ASN A 69 -3.00 -21.43 -14.62
C ASN A 69 -1.64 -21.00 -14.08
N SER A 70 -0.60 -21.65 -14.60
CA SER A 70 0.81 -21.52 -14.21
C SER A 70 1.35 -20.12 -14.47
N GLY A 71 1.29 -19.29 -13.46
CA GLY A 71 2.00 -18.03 -13.31
C GLY A 71 2.12 -17.83 -11.81
N GLY A 72 3.34 -18.02 -11.26
CA GLY A 72 3.62 -18.15 -9.84
C GLY A 72 2.83 -17.16 -8.97
N HIS A 73 1.88 -17.64 -8.22
CA HIS A 73 1.44 -17.00 -6.99
C HIS A 73 2.58 -17.22 -5.98
N ALA A 74 3.57 -16.34 -6.02
CA ALA A 74 4.30 -16.06 -4.80
C ALA A 74 3.24 -15.65 -3.77
N ILE A 75 3.17 -16.35 -2.64
CA ILE A 75 2.58 -15.82 -1.41
C ILE A 75 3.10 -14.39 -1.35
N GLU A 76 2.22 -13.39 -1.47
CA GLU A 76 2.63 -11.99 -1.34
C GLU A 76 3.17 -11.84 0.08
N ALA A 77 4.46 -12.03 0.22
CA ALA A 77 5.20 -11.69 1.41
C ALA A 77 5.12 -10.17 1.50
N GLU A 78 4.26 -9.66 2.35
CA GLU A 78 4.12 -8.24 2.63
C GLU A 78 5.15 -7.84 3.68
N LEU A 79 5.81 -6.69 3.49
CA LEU A 79 6.67 -6.12 4.51
C LEU A 79 5.82 -5.78 5.74
N LYS A 80 6.18 -6.35 6.89
CA LYS A 80 5.50 -6.08 8.16
C LYS A 80 6.24 -4.98 8.89
N PHE A 81 5.65 -3.80 8.92
CA PHE A 81 6.16 -2.68 9.69
C PHE A 81 5.60 -2.71 11.11
N GLU A 82 6.45 -2.34 12.07
CA GLU A 82 6.05 -2.02 13.44
C GLU A 82 5.73 -0.53 13.50
N ASP A 83 4.47 -0.20 13.83
CA ASP A 83 4.04 1.20 13.94
C ASP A 83 4.60 1.83 15.23
N VAL A 84 5.24 2.98 15.08
CA VAL A 84 5.88 3.70 16.19
C VAL A 84 5.38 5.13 16.23
N LYS A 85 4.98 5.62 17.42
CA LYS A 85 4.46 6.96 17.62
C LYS A 85 5.33 7.77 18.57
N GLY A 86 5.86 8.88 18.06
CA GLY A 86 6.64 9.82 18.85
C GLY A 86 8.09 9.40 19.09
N VAL A 87 8.89 10.35 19.58
CA VAL A 87 10.34 10.17 19.76
C VAL A 87 10.69 9.09 20.78
N PRO A 88 10.06 9.02 21.97
CA PRO A 88 10.47 8.02 22.98
C PRO A 88 10.25 6.58 22.52
N ALA A 89 9.12 6.29 21.86
CA ALA A 89 8.84 4.94 21.34
C ALA A 89 9.80 4.56 20.20
N LEU A 90 10.15 5.53 19.35
CA LEU A 90 11.13 5.31 18.29
C LEU A 90 12.51 5.00 18.85
N GLU A 91 12.98 5.74 19.87
CA GLU A 91 14.28 5.48 20.51
C GLU A 91 14.32 4.11 21.16
N ALA A 92 13.23 3.69 21.81
CA ALA A 92 13.11 2.36 22.37
C ALA A 92 13.17 1.27 21.27
N ALA A 93 12.41 1.44 20.18
CA ALA A 93 12.39 0.48 19.06
C ALA A 93 13.76 0.36 18.37
N LEU A 94 14.51 1.47 18.24
CA LEU A 94 15.88 1.44 17.72
C LEU A 94 16.84 0.76 18.70
N ALA A 95 16.71 1.00 20.01
CA ALA A 95 17.52 0.31 21.02
C ALA A 95 17.27 -1.20 21.01
N ASP A 96 16.02 -1.63 20.85
CA ASP A 96 15.65 -3.04 20.68
C ASP A 96 16.29 -3.66 19.43
N ALA A 97 16.34 -2.92 18.30
CA ALA A 97 17.01 -3.38 17.09
C ALA A 97 18.51 -3.63 17.34
N VAL A 98 19.18 -2.70 18.02
CA VAL A 98 20.60 -2.83 18.40
C VAL A 98 20.81 -4.04 19.31
N GLN A 99 19.98 -4.24 20.33
CA GLN A 99 20.06 -5.40 21.22
C GLN A 99 19.84 -6.72 20.47
N ALA A 100 18.95 -6.72 19.46
CA ALA A 100 18.70 -7.87 18.61
C ALA A 100 19.79 -8.10 17.54
N GLY A 101 20.78 -7.24 17.43
CA GLY A 101 21.83 -7.28 16.39
C GLY A 101 21.26 -7.12 14.99
N LYS A 102 20.21 -6.33 14.82
CA LYS A 102 19.53 -6.09 13.54
C LYS A 102 19.69 -4.66 13.09
N PRO A 103 19.97 -4.42 11.80
CA PRO A 103 19.83 -3.09 11.24
C PRO A 103 18.36 -2.67 11.25
N ALA A 104 18.10 -1.37 11.33
CA ALA A 104 16.74 -0.88 11.31
C ALA A 104 16.47 0.00 10.08
N PHE A 105 15.21 0.01 9.67
CA PHE A 105 14.69 0.84 8.60
C PHE A 105 13.46 1.58 9.12
N ILE A 106 13.36 2.87 8.83
CA ILE A 106 12.22 3.71 9.21
C ILE A 106 11.58 4.26 7.95
N ASP A 107 10.27 4.00 7.80
CA ASP A 107 9.40 4.58 6.79
C ASP A 107 8.53 5.69 7.41
N PHE A 108 8.68 6.92 6.93
CA PHE A 108 7.77 8.02 7.27
C PHE A 108 6.63 8.05 6.26
N TYR A 109 5.45 7.75 6.74
CA TYR A 109 4.23 7.55 5.97
C TYR A 109 3.13 8.57 6.35
N ALA A 110 2.25 8.86 5.41
CA ALA A 110 0.96 9.49 5.69
C ALA A 110 -0.09 9.09 4.64
N ASP A 111 -1.36 8.97 5.03
CA ASP A 111 -2.47 8.63 4.13
C ASP A 111 -2.67 9.63 2.97
N TRP A 112 -2.37 10.90 3.22
CA TRP A 112 -2.46 11.97 2.22
C TRP A 112 -1.23 12.06 1.32
N CYS A 113 -0.18 11.28 1.56
CA CYS A 113 1.07 11.28 0.80
C CYS A 113 0.95 10.33 -0.40
N VAL A 114 0.69 10.86 -1.59
CA VAL A 114 0.49 10.07 -2.81
C VAL A 114 1.67 9.16 -3.13
N GLU A 115 2.91 9.65 -2.97
CA GLU A 115 4.11 8.86 -3.23
C GLU A 115 4.33 7.76 -2.19
N CYS A 116 3.89 7.96 -0.92
CA CYS A 116 3.91 6.91 0.10
C CYS A 116 2.99 5.76 -0.30
N VAL A 117 1.74 6.07 -0.65
CA VAL A 117 0.74 5.08 -1.12
C VAL A 117 1.23 4.38 -2.39
N ARG A 118 1.89 5.11 -3.28
CA ARG A 118 2.50 4.54 -4.48
C ARG A 118 3.61 3.55 -4.14
N MET A 119 4.55 3.89 -3.24
CA MET A 119 5.61 3.00 -2.79
C MET A 119 5.06 1.73 -2.14
N GLU A 120 4.05 1.88 -1.30
CA GLU A 120 3.38 0.76 -0.63
C GLU A 120 2.75 -0.22 -1.63
N ASN A 121 2.15 0.29 -2.71
CA ASN A 121 1.50 -0.53 -3.73
C ASN A 121 2.44 -1.06 -4.83
N THR A 122 3.67 -0.56 -4.92
CA THR A 122 4.63 -0.95 -5.97
C THR A 122 5.95 -1.45 -5.38
N THR A 123 6.79 -0.56 -4.89
CA THR A 123 8.15 -0.84 -4.43
C THR A 123 8.19 -1.82 -3.27
N PHE A 124 7.37 -1.61 -2.24
CA PHE A 124 7.35 -2.47 -1.04
C PHE A 124 6.68 -3.83 -1.27
N ARG A 125 5.98 -4.03 -2.38
CA ARG A 125 5.43 -5.34 -2.80
C ARG A 125 6.38 -6.12 -3.71
N SER A 126 7.47 -5.52 -4.14
CA SER A 126 8.45 -6.22 -4.98
C SER A 126 9.19 -7.29 -4.19
N ALA A 127 9.26 -8.51 -4.74
CA ALA A 127 9.98 -9.61 -4.13
C ALA A 127 11.47 -9.28 -3.88
N SER A 128 12.09 -8.47 -4.76
CA SER A 128 13.48 -8.04 -4.58
C SER A 128 13.65 -7.17 -3.32
N VAL A 129 12.71 -6.25 -3.06
CA VAL A 129 12.73 -5.38 -1.89
C VAL A 129 12.44 -6.18 -0.62
N ILE A 130 11.44 -7.07 -0.67
CA ILE A 130 11.07 -7.92 0.47
C ILE A 130 12.25 -8.79 0.89
N ASN A 131 12.90 -9.45 -0.07
CA ASN A 131 14.07 -10.29 0.21
C ASN A 131 15.27 -9.45 0.70
N ALA A 132 15.45 -8.23 0.18
CA ALA A 132 16.53 -7.35 0.61
C ALA A 132 16.38 -6.85 2.06
N PHE A 133 15.16 -6.82 2.57
CA PHE A 133 14.87 -6.45 3.97
C PHE A 133 14.91 -7.65 4.94
N GLU A 134 15.26 -8.85 4.49
CA GLU A 134 15.45 -9.96 5.42
C GLU A 134 16.48 -9.61 6.51
N GLY A 135 16.09 -9.81 7.76
CA GLY A 135 16.93 -9.48 8.92
C GLY A 135 16.84 -8.05 9.42
N TYR A 136 16.17 -7.14 8.74
CA TYR A 136 15.92 -5.79 9.23
C TYR A 136 14.80 -5.73 10.26
N LYS A 137 14.88 -4.77 11.19
CA LYS A 137 13.74 -4.28 11.95
C LYS A 137 13.09 -3.15 11.15
N LEU A 138 11.84 -3.37 10.70
CA LEU A 138 11.09 -2.42 9.89
C LEU A 138 10.16 -1.61 10.80
N LEU A 139 10.35 -0.30 10.84
CA LEU A 139 9.56 0.64 11.63
C LEU A 139 8.80 1.58 10.70
N ARG A 140 7.58 1.93 11.08
CA ARG A 140 6.77 2.95 10.39
C ARG A 140 6.38 4.06 11.35
N ILE A 141 6.52 5.29 10.90
CA ILE A 141 6.06 6.48 11.59
C ILE A 141 4.97 7.10 10.74
N ASP A 142 3.72 6.88 11.15
CA ASP A 142 2.56 7.49 10.52
C ASP A 142 2.37 8.91 11.04
N VAL A 143 2.56 9.89 10.15
CA VAL A 143 2.39 11.32 10.44
C VAL A 143 1.09 11.89 9.84
N THR A 144 0.11 11.04 9.54
CA THR A 144 -1.18 11.43 8.94
C THR A 144 -1.88 12.47 9.79
N ALA A 145 -1.86 12.32 11.12
CA ALA A 145 -2.50 13.22 12.06
C ALA A 145 -1.79 14.59 12.16
N ASN A 146 -0.51 14.66 11.79
CA ASN A 146 0.33 15.86 11.86
C ASN A 146 0.25 16.57 13.23
N ASP A 147 0.19 15.78 14.30
CA ASP A 147 0.15 16.24 15.68
C ASP A 147 1.55 16.68 16.18
N ASP A 148 1.64 17.08 17.45
CA ASP A 148 2.90 17.57 18.00
C ASP A 148 3.96 16.45 18.15
N ALA A 149 3.52 15.19 18.35
CA ALA A 149 4.43 14.06 18.37
C ALA A 149 5.02 13.79 16.99
N ASP A 150 4.21 13.88 15.92
CA ASP A 150 4.66 13.75 14.53
C ASP A 150 5.66 14.85 14.16
N LYS A 151 5.32 16.09 14.48
CA LYS A 151 6.21 17.24 14.26
C LYS A 151 7.54 17.11 15.00
N ALA A 152 7.51 16.60 16.23
CA ALA A 152 8.71 16.37 17.02
C ALA A 152 9.65 15.34 16.37
N VAL A 153 9.10 14.23 15.86
CA VAL A 153 9.88 13.19 15.16
C VAL A 153 10.45 13.74 13.85
N LEU A 154 9.64 14.39 13.03
CA LEU A 154 10.11 15.02 11.78
C LEU A 154 11.24 16.02 12.05
N LYS A 155 11.08 16.88 13.07
CA LYS A 155 12.10 17.84 13.48
C LYS A 155 13.39 17.18 13.94
N LYS A 156 13.30 16.06 14.69
CA LYS A 156 14.48 15.29 15.16
C LYS A 156 15.37 14.86 14.00
N PHE A 157 14.78 14.44 12.88
CA PHE A 157 15.53 14.01 11.70
C PHE A 157 15.75 15.12 10.67
N GLY A 158 15.24 16.34 10.91
CA GLY A 158 15.33 17.47 9.97
C GLY A 158 14.53 17.23 8.69
N LEU A 159 13.38 16.52 8.81
CA LEU A 159 12.47 16.22 7.70
C LEU A 159 11.35 17.26 7.64
N PHE A 160 10.92 17.57 6.43
CA PHE A 160 9.74 18.44 6.19
C PHE A 160 8.43 17.65 6.15
N GLY A 161 8.49 16.35 5.83
CA GLY A 161 7.35 15.46 5.72
C GLY A 161 7.65 14.18 4.96
N PRO A 162 6.65 13.29 4.79
CA PRO A 162 6.77 12.06 4.02
C PRO A 162 6.71 12.32 2.49
N PRO A 163 7.20 11.36 1.65
CA PRO A 163 7.86 10.15 2.06
C PRO A 163 9.33 10.39 2.39
N ALA A 164 9.78 9.78 3.47
CA ALA A 164 11.20 9.76 3.83
C ALA A 164 11.55 8.40 4.41
N MET A 165 12.64 7.81 3.94
CA MET A 165 13.09 6.50 4.37
C MET A 165 14.51 6.57 4.87
N LEU A 166 14.74 6.09 6.10
CA LEU A 166 15.99 6.20 6.80
C LEU A 166 16.52 4.81 7.17
N PHE A 167 17.82 4.62 7.00
CA PHE A 167 18.53 3.38 7.34
C PHE A 167 19.41 3.57 8.56
N PHE A 168 19.43 2.57 9.43
CA PHE A 168 20.25 2.54 10.65
C PHE A 168 21.11 1.28 10.68
N GLY A 169 22.37 1.46 11.07
CA GLY A 169 23.31 0.35 11.21
C GLY A 169 23.06 -0.48 12.48
N LEU A 170 23.88 -1.53 12.67
CA LEU A 170 23.88 -2.38 13.87
C LEU A 170 24.23 -1.61 15.16
N ASP A 171 24.90 -0.47 15.02
CA ASP A 171 25.26 0.45 16.10
C ASP A 171 24.11 1.42 16.47
N GLY A 172 22.96 1.31 15.80
CA GLY A 172 21.82 2.21 15.98
C GLY A 172 22.03 3.62 15.42
N GLN A 173 23.13 3.84 14.68
CA GLN A 173 23.39 5.13 14.06
C GLN A 173 22.78 5.20 12.65
N GLU A 174 22.25 6.37 12.33
CA GLU A 174 21.68 6.62 11.01
C GLU A 174 22.78 6.65 9.93
N ILE A 175 22.52 5.97 8.81
CA ILE A 175 23.34 6.00 7.60
C ILE A 175 22.86 7.16 6.72
N ARG A 176 23.20 8.40 7.12
CA ARG A 176 22.62 9.64 6.55
C ARG A 176 22.79 9.82 5.04
N ASN A 177 23.86 9.28 4.46
CA ASN A 177 24.13 9.36 3.03
C ASN A 177 23.25 8.41 2.18
N LEU A 178 22.43 7.58 2.83
CA LEU A 178 21.47 6.67 2.18
C LEU A 178 20.01 7.04 2.47
N ARG A 179 19.75 8.26 2.96
CA ARG A 179 18.36 8.73 3.06
C ARG A 179 17.70 8.75 1.70
N VAL A 180 16.50 8.21 1.62
CA VAL A 180 15.65 8.31 0.43
C VAL A 180 14.53 9.31 0.76
N ILE A 181 14.44 10.36 -0.04
CA ILE A 181 13.39 11.38 0.08
C ILE A 181 12.63 11.41 -1.22
N GLY A 182 11.35 11.06 -1.17
CA GLY A 182 10.54 10.90 -2.37
C GLY A 182 10.37 9.44 -2.79
N TYR A 183 9.82 9.23 -3.98
CA TYR A 183 9.58 7.91 -4.54
C TYR A 183 10.85 7.32 -5.15
N GLU A 184 11.12 6.05 -4.86
CA GLU A 184 12.07 5.21 -5.60
C GLU A 184 11.38 3.95 -6.11
N ASP A 185 11.71 3.50 -7.32
CA ASP A 185 11.26 2.22 -7.85
C ASP A 185 11.96 1.04 -7.15
N ALA A 186 11.48 -0.18 -7.41
CA ALA A 186 11.97 -1.37 -6.73
C ALA A 186 13.45 -1.67 -7.03
N GLU A 187 13.95 -1.37 -8.23
CA GLU A 187 15.33 -1.62 -8.62
C GLU A 187 16.29 -0.67 -7.89
N ALA A 188 16.04 0.63 -7.97
CA ALA A 188 16.83 1.65 -7.28
C ALA A 188 16.81 1.44 -5.77
N PHE A 189 15.62 1.15 -5.21
CA PHE A 189 15.46 0.95 -3.78
C PHE A 189 16.17 -0.30 -3.27
N THR A 190 16.11 -1.43 -4.01
CA THR A 190 16.87 -2.64 -3.70
C THR A 190 18.39 -2.37 -3.68
N ALA A 191 18.90 -1.57 -4.62
CA ALA A 191 20.30 -1.18 -4.64
C ALA A 191 20.68 -0.31 -3.42
N THR A 192 19.78 0.56 -2.96
CA THR A 192 19.95 1.38 -1.75
C THR A 192 19.98 0.51 -0.49
N ILE A 193 19.07 -0.48 -0.36
CA ILE A 193 19.06 -1.44 0.75
C ILE A 193 20.39 -2.25 0.78
N ALA A 194 20.84 -2.75 -0.37
CA ALA A 194 22.09 -3.51 -0.45
C ALA A 194 23.30 -2.70 0.03
N LYS A 195 23.38 -1.41 -0.33
CA LYS A 195 24.41 -0.50 0.18
C LYS A 195 24.28 -0.30 1.70
N ALA A 196 23.07 -0.13 2.21
CA ALA A 196 22.83 0.01 3.65
C ALA A 196 23.27 -1.22 4.42
N SER A 197 22.96 -2.43 3.91
CA SER A 197 23.37 -3.71 4.49
C SER A 197 24.88 -3.86 4.50
N SER A 198 25.56 -3.47 3.43
CA SER A 198 27.05 -3.53 3.37
C SER A 198 27.73 -2.60 4.38
N ILE A 199 27.17 -1.40 4.59
CA ILE A 199 27.69 -0.45 5.59
C ILE A 199 27.39 -0.93 7.01
N ALA A 200 26.20 -1.48 7.25
CA ALA A 200 25.80 -2.02 8.54
C ALA A 200 26.68 -3.20 8.98
N ALA A 201 27.09 -4.04 8.03
CA ALA A 201 27.97 -5.19 8.27
C ALA A 201 29.45 -4.82 8.47
N ALA A 202 29.87 -3.64 8.02
CA ALA A 202 31.26 -3.17 8.09
C ALA A 202 31.63 -2.46 9.42
N LYS A 203 30.63 -2.21 10.28
CA LYS A 203 30.79 -1.57 11.59
C LYS A 203 30.58 -2.55 12.73
#